data_a11a4bf5507ee69ea3eb75d484f60105
#
_entry.id   a11a4bf5507ee69ea3eb75d484f60105
#
_cell.length_a   1.000
_cell.length_b   1.000
_cell.length_c   1.000
_cell.angle_alpha   90.00
_cell.angle_beta   90.00
_cell.angle_gamma   90.00
#
_symmetry.space_group_name_H-M   'P 1'
#
loop_
_entity.id
_entity.type
_entity.pdbx_description
1 polymer ?
#
loop_
_entity_poly.entity_id
_entity_poly.type
_entity_poly.pdbx_seq_one_letter_code
_entity_poly.pdbx_strand_id
1 'polypeptide(L)'
;MKLNKRSAVEEPKPRKYNIELGFISKLVETKDMKLLKDLDIKSSFLTGENKRVFLYIQNSFIETGEIPTRRVLEHKFPDYELETYYNGTEYVVGTEETLQYWCKELRTKAKHNKMADALEKMAEMLSEGNTETAYDEYKKTLWQIENDIIESDSIDITKDTEDRKQAYLDRKKNQGMIGIPTGIPHLDYILKGLIDETLTTVIATTGVGKTWFLVLIACYAQLQGYKVLFFLTEMSSDIMRDRCEAMLYGMTHGSFDYNKFKSGSLNPQEESDYFDFLDTTMPSLEPMILETAIDVSGVAASIERENPDLICIDGAYLMEDEKGAKEDWARITHITRYLKRVAKRVKKPILINTQADQRTTKKTGPNLGDIKYSQAIGQDSDNILSLFRDEVMIADKEMGVSVKKNREGTLGKVILNWDFKTMNFSSIYSETDSKPQEDFEEEENDSIIGMEDYNE
;
A
#
# COMPACT_ATOMS: atom_id res chain seq x y z
N MET A 1 65.64 -45.03 -6.63
CA MET A 1 64.25 -45.25 -6.26
C MET A 1 63.52 -43.91 -6.43
N LYS A 2 62.86 -43.71 -7.60
CA LYS A 2 62.17 -42.44 -7.93
C LYS A 2 60.69 -42.60 -7.52
N LEU A 3 60.26 -41.79 -6.55
CA LEU A 3 58.88 -41.71 -6.14
C LEU A 3 58.05 -40.99 -7.21
N ASN A 4 57.05 -41.67 -7.76
CA ASN A 4 56.05 -41.13 -8.66
C ASN A 4 55.26 -39.98 -7.98
N LYS A 5 55.32 -38.78 -8.57
CA LYS A 5 54.38 -37.72 -8.27
C LYS A 5 53.00 -38.13 -8.78
N ARG A 6 52.09 -38.38 -7.86
CA ARG A 6 50.63 -38.48 -8.15
C ARG A 6 50.21 -37.14 -8.79
N SER A 7 49.62 -37.21 -9.98
CA SER A 7 48.94 -36.13 -10.64
C SER A 7 47.85 -35.58 -9.70
N ALA A 8 47.93 -34.31 -9.36
CA ALA A 8 46.87 -33.58 -8.68
C ALA A 8 45.63 -33.65 -9.59
N VAL A 9 44.55 -34.21 -9.06
CA VAL A 9 43.23 -34.11 -9.66
C VAL A 9 42.89 -32.60 -9.54
N GLU A 10 42.79 -31.93 -10.69
CA GLU A 10 42.26 -30.55 -10.71
C GLU A 10 40.85 -30.57 -10.15
N GLU A 11 40.62 -29.86 -9.05
CA GLU A 11 39.28 -29.60 -8.54
C GLU A 11 38.49 -28.87 -9.65
N PRO A 12 37.29 -29.36 -9.98
CA PRO A 12 36.49 -28.69 -11.01
C PRO A 12 36.23 -27.24 -10.58
N LYS A 13 36.66 -26.28 -11.40
CA LYS A 13 36.30 -24.86 -11.19
C LYS A 13 34.80 -24.75 -11.02
N PRO A 14 34.30 -23.96 -10.05
CA PRO A 14 32.86 -23.78 -9.86
C PRO A 14 32.26 -23.32 -11.19
N ARG A 15 31.35 -24.12 -11.75
CA ARG A 15 30.59 -23.73 -12.94
C ARG A 15 29.83 -22.47 -12.57
N LYS A 16 30.01 -21.36 -13.29
CA LYS A 16 29.14 -20.20 -13.18
C LYS A 16 27.74 -20.69 -13.53
N TYR A 17 26.86 -20.78 -12.53
CA TYR A 17 25.46 -21.11 -12.75
C TYR A 17 24.87 -20.14 -13.77
N ASN A 18 24.32 -20.66 -14.86
CA ASN A 18 23.58 -19.86 -15.82
C ASN A 18 22.09 -19.85 -15.40
N ILE A 19 21.70 -18.82 -14.66
CA ILE A 19 20.34 -18.66 -14.10
C ILE A 19 19.26 -18.84 -15.19
N GLU A 20 19.47 -18.24 -16.36
CA GLU A 20 18.49 -18.31 -17.45
C GLU A 20 18.38 -19.72 -18.05
N LEU A 21 19.50 -20.39 -18.19
CA LEU A 21 19.54 -21.76 -18.70
C LEU A 21 18.94 -22.75 -17.69
N GLY A 22 19.29 -22.63 -16.41
CA GLY A 22 18.71 -23.40 -15.33
C GLY A 22 17.19 -23.25 -15.25
N PHE A 23 16.72 -22.02 -15.38
CA PHE A 23 15.27 -21.73 -15.43
C PHE A 23 14.58 -22.42 -16.62
N ILE A 24 15.13 -22.29 -17.84
CA ILE A 24 14.54 -22.92 -19.04
C ILE A 24 14.57 -24.45 -18.94
N SER A 25 15.68 -25.01 -18.48
CA SER A 25 15.82 -26.46 -18.31
C SER A 25 14.82 -27.00 -17.30
N LYS A 26 14.63 -26.31 -16.19
CA LYS A 26 13.63 -26.69 -15.17
C LYS A 26 12.21 -26.53 -15.68
N LEU A 27 11.92 -25.49 -16.46
CA LEU A 27 10.61 -25.31 -17.10
C LEU A 27 10.25 -26.46 -18.05
N VAL A 28 11.23 -26.90 -18.85
CA VAL A 28 11.05 -28.03 -19.78
C VAL A 28 10.82 -29.36 -19.03
N GLU A 29 11.44 -29.51 -17.86
CA GLU A 29 11.26 -30.67 -16.99
C GLU A 29 9.86 -30.67 -16.36
N THR A 30 9.49 -29.58 -15.68
CA THR A 30 8.27 -29.51 -14.86
C THR A 30 7.00 -29.27 -15.67
N LYS A 31 7.12 -28.64 -16.85
CA LYS A 31 6.03 -28.23 -17.74
C LYS A 31 4.99 -27.33 -17.08
N ASP A 32 5.36 -26.60 -16.04
CA ASP A 32 4.45 -25.77 -15.25
C ASP A 32 4.41 -24.32 -15.76
N MET A 33 3.65 -24.09 -16.85
CA MET A 33 3.37 -22.74 -17.35
C MET A 33 2.44 -21.92 -16.45
N LYS A 34 1.66 -22.61 -15.60
CA LYS A 34 0.76 -21.90 -14.67
C LYS A 34 1.57 -21.13 -13.64
N LEU A 35 2.58 -21.75 -13.05
CA LEU A 35 3.47 -21.11 -12.09
C LEU A 35 4.15 -19.86 -12.67
N LEU A 36 4.55 -19.88 -13.96
CA LEU A 36 5.14 -18.70 -14.60
C LEU A 36 4.15 -17.53 -14.74
N LYS A 37 2.89 -17.84 -15.03
CA LYS A 37 1.83 -16.84 -15.10
C LYS A 37 1.53 -16.28 -13.71
N ASP A 38 1.43 -17.14 -12.71
CA ASP A 38 1.17 -16.75 -11.32
C ASP A 38 2.31 -15.88 -10.76
N LEU A 39 3.54 -16.16 -11.17
CA LEU A 39 4.73 -15.39 -10.80
C LEU A 39 5.08 -14.25 -11.78
N ASP A 40 4.25 -13.92 -12.77
CA ASP A 40 4.47 -12.87 -13.79
C ASP A 40 5.89 -12.88 -14.41
N ILE A 41 6.35 -14.08 -14.82
CA ILE A 41 7.64 -14.24 -15.49
C ILE A 41 7.55 -13.77 -16.94
N LYS A 42 8.30 -12.70 -17.27
CA LYS A 42 8.29 -12.05 -18.58
C LYS A 42 9.48 -12.47 -19.42
N SER A 43 9.30 -12.52 -20.74
CA SER A 43 10.40 -12.77 -21.69
C SER A 43 11.50 -11.69 -21.63
N SER A 44 11.18 -10.49 -21.10
CA SER A 44 12.14 -9.42 -20.86
C SER A 44 13.15 -9.71 -19.75
N PHE A 45 12.90 -10.73 -18.91
CA PHE A 45 13.83 -11.14 -17.86
C PHE A 45 15.00 -11.98 -18.41
N LEU A 46 14.85 -12.52 -19.62
CA LEU A 46 15.86 -13.32 -20.30
C LEU A 46 16.57 -12.50 -21.38
N THR A 47 17.78 -12.93 -21.71
CA THR A 47 18.65 -12.28 -22.69
C THR A 47 19.07 -13.23 -23.81
N GLY A 48 19.51 -12.69 -24.93
CA GLY A 48 20.12 -13.43 -26.03
C GLY A 48 19.29 -14.63 -26.52
N GLU A 49 19.94 -15.77 -26.60
CA GLU A 49 19.33 -17.03 -27.09
C GLU A 49 18.31 -17.60 -26.12
N ASN A 50 18.52 -17.48 -24.80
CA ASN A 50 17.56 -17.91 -23.77
C ASN A 50 16.19 -17.22 -23.96
N LYS A 51 16.18 -15.92 -24.29
CA LYS A 51 14.96 -15.20 -24.59
C LYS A 51 14.24 -15.75 -25.82
N ARG A 52 15.00 -16.11 -26.89
CA ARG A 52 14.44 -16.69 -28.12
C ARG A 52 13.81 -18.06 -27.85
N VAL A 53 14.51 -18.91 -27.10
CA VAL A 53 14.01 -20.24 -26.71
C VAL A 53 12.77 -20.12 -25.84
N PHE A 54 12.77 -19.23 -24.87
CA PHE A 54 11.60 -19.01 -24.01
C PHE A 54 10.38 -18.50 -24.77
N LEU A 55 10.55 -17.54 -25.69
CA LEU A 55 9.46 -17.06 -26.56
C LEU A 55 8.91 -18.20 -27.44
N TYR A 56 9.76 -19.09 -27.94
CA TYR A 56 9.31 -20.26 -28.69
C TYR A 56 8.48 -21.20 -27.80
N ILE A 57 8.91 -21.45 -26.56
CA ILE A 57 8.16 -22.25 -25.57
C ILE A 57 6.80 -21.63 -25.31
N GLN A 58 6.73 -20.30 -25.07
CA GLN A 58 5.48 -19.58 -24.82
C GLN A 58 4.51 -19.68 -26.01
N ASN A 59 5.01 -19.44 -27.23
CA ASN A 59 4.19 -19.51 -28.45
C ASN A 59 3.71 -20.93 -28.71
N SER A 60 4.56 -21.95 -28.55
CA SER A 60 4.16 -23.35 -28.68
C SER A 60 3.07 -23.71 -27.68
N PHE A 61 3.19 -23.25 -26.42
CA PHE A 61 2.17 -23.49 -25.41
C PHE A 61 0.83 -22.79 -25.74
N ILE A 62 0.87 -21.59 -26.31
CA ILE A 62 -0.34 -20.87 -26.76
C ILE A 62 -1.02 -21.64 -27.89
N GLU A 63 -0.26 -22.18 -28.82
CA GLU A 63 -0.79 -22.88 -30.00
C GLU A 63 -1.29 -24.29 -29.72
N THR A 64 -0.57 -25.03 -28.86
CA THR A 64 -0.79 -26.48 -28.67
C THR A 64 -1.27 -26.86 -27.27
N GLY A 65 -1.17 -25.95 -26.30
CA GLY A 65 -1.41 -26.23 -24.87
C GLY A 65 -0.28 -27.03 -24.21
N GLU A 66 0.84 -27.29 -24.92
CA GLU A 66 1.93 -28.12 -24.41
C GLU A 66 3.27 -27.40 -24.51
N ILE A 67 4.16 -27.66 -23.54
CA ILE A 67 5.56 -27.24 -23.58
C ILE A 67 6.34 -28.20 -24.49
N PRO A 68 7.14 -27.66 -25.44
CA PRO A 68 7.98 -28.47 -26.33
C PRO A 68 8.89 -29.41 -25.57
N THR A 69 9.02 -30.63 -26.08
CA THR A 69 9.97 -31.59 -25.51
C THR A 69 11.42 -31.19 -25.84
N ARG A 70 12.38 -31.77 -25.10
CA ARG A 70 13.80 -31.58 -25.37
C ARG A 70 14.14 -31.80 -26.86
N ARG A 71 13.65 -32.86 -27.47
CA ARG A 71 13.91 -33.18 -28.89
C ARG A 71 13.43 -32.11 -29.85
N VAL A 72 12.29 -31.51 -29.57
CA VAL A 72 11.74 -30.43 -30.38
C VAL A 72 12.58 -29.17 -30.26
N LEU A 73 13.05 -28.86 -29.04
CA LEU A 73 13.93 -27.73 -28.79
C LEU A 73 15.31 -27.91 -29.44
N GLU A 74 15.94 -29.07 -29.31
CA GLU A 74 17.23 -29.40 -29.93
C GLU A 74 17.14 -29.37 -31.47
N HIS A 75 16.02 -29.78 -32.05
CA HIS A 75 15.79 -29.66 -33.48
C HIS A 75 15.64 -28.20 -33.94
N LYS A 76 14.96 -27.37 -33.14
CA LYS A 76 14.70 -25.95 -33.47
C LYS A 76 15.91 -25.07 -33.17
N PHE A 77 16.67 -25.40 -32.14
CA PHE A 77 17.84 -24.69 -31.64
C PHE A 77 19.01 -25.68 -31.48
N PRO A 78 19.72 -26.08 -32.58
CA PRO A 78 20.72 -27.14 -32.55
C PRO A 78 21.89 -26.90 -31.61
N ASP A 79 22.24 -25.64 -31.38
CA ASP A 79 23.37 -25.22 -30.54
C ASP A 79 22.96 -24.94 -29.10
N TYR A 80 21.68 -25.14 -28.75
CA TYR A 80 21.14 -24.84 -27.42
C TYR A 80 21.07 -26.11 -26.57
N GLU A 81 22.00 -26.24 -25.62
CA GLU A 81 22.09 -27.39 -24.71
C GLU A 81 21.37 -27.10 -23.40
N LEU A 82 20.33 -27.90 -23.09
CA LEU A 82 19.63 -27.85 -21.80
C LEU A 82 20.50 -28.50 -20.71
N GLU A 83 20.42 -27.95 -19.49
CA GLU A 83 21.06 -28.55 -18.32
C GLU A 83 20.44 -29.91 -18.00
N THR A 84 21.25 -30.82 -17.46
CA THR A 84 20.84 -32.16 -17.04
C THR A 84 21.43 -32.46 -15.68
N TYR A 85 20.69 -33.21 -14.86
CA TYR A 85 21.18 -33.68 -13.57
C TYR A 85 20.82 -35.17 -13.37
N TYR A 86 21.51 -35.80 -12.44
CA TYR A 86 21.28 -37.21 -12.12
C TYR A 86 20.21 -37.36 -11.02
N ASN A 87 19.05 -37.96 -11.36
CA ASN A 87 17.90 -38.05 -10.44
C ASN A 87 17.97 -39.27 -9.50
N GLY A 88 19.09 -39.96 -9.47
CA GLY A 88 19.29 -41.19 -8.69
C GLY A 88 19.18 -42.49 -9.52
N THR A 89 18.64 -42.41 -10.73
CA THR A 89 18.49 -43.52 -11.69
C THR A 89 19.10 -43.24 -13.05
N GLU A 90 18.89 -42.01 -13.58
CA GLU A 90 19.37 -41.62 -14.89
C GLU A 90 19.60 -40.09 -14.94
N TYR A 91 20.25 -39.61 -16.00
CA TYR A 91 20.37 -38.18 -16.29
C TYR A 91 19.12 -37.66 -16.98
N VAL A 92 18.44 -36.70 -16.34
CA VAL A 92 17.23 -36.05 -16.83
C VAL A 92 17.48 -34.57 -17.14
N VAL A 93 16.70 -34.00 -18.05
CA VAL A 93 16.74 -32.55 -18.29
C VAL A 93 16.18 -31.82 -17.08
N GLY A 94 16.84 -30.77 -16.65
CA GLY A 94 16.44 -29.94 -15.52
C GLY A 94 17.58 -29.70 -14.54
N THR A 95 17.24 -29.30 -13.35
CA THR A 95 18.16 -28.99 -12.25
C THR A 95 17.59 -29.54 -10.94
N GLU A 96 18.43 -29.67 -9.91
CA GLU A 96 18.00 -30.15 -8.58
C GLU A 96 17.05 -29.16 -7.90
N GLU A 97 17.21 -27.85 -8.18
CA GLU A 97 16.42 -26.78 -7.59
C GLU A 97 14.99 -26.76 -8.17
N THR A 98 14.07 -26.13 -7.44
CA THR A 98 12.67 -25.98 -7.86
C THR A 98 12.51 -24.89 -8.93
N LEU A 99 11.44 -24.98 -9.76
CA LEU A 99 11.13 -23.93 -10.72
C LEU A 99 10.88 -22.58 -10.03
N GLN A 100 10.28 -22.59 -8.85
CA GLN A 100 10.05 -21.38 -8.05
C GLN A 100 11.38 -20.70 -7.64
N TYR A 101 12.39 -21.49 -7.26
CA TYR A 101 13.73 -20.98 -6.98
C TYR A 101 14.31 -20.27 -8.21
N TRP A 102 14.25 -20.89 -9.38
CA TRP A 102 14.76 -20.30 -10.61
C TRP A 102 13.99 -19.05 -11.06
N CYS A 103 12.69 -19.02 -10.84
CA CYS A 103 11.88 -17.82 -11.09
C CYS A 103 12.34 -16.64 -10.23
N LYS A 104 12.64 -16.88 -8.94
CA LYS A 104 13.16 -15.86 -8.01
C LYS A 104 14.55 -15.36 -8.45
N GLU A 105 15.46 -16.29 -8.77
CA GLU A 105 16.81 -15.94 -9.25
C GLU A 105 16.76 -15.16 -10.57
N LEU A 106 15.89 -15.56 -11.51
CA LEU A 106 15.70 -14.86 -12.78
C LEU A 106 15.20 -13.43 -12.59
N ARG A 107 14.26 -13.20 -11.68
CA ARG A 107 13.81 -11.85 -11.31
C ARG A 107 14.93 -11.01 -10.71
N THR A 108 15.70 -11.58 -9.79
CA THR A 108 16.83 -10.91 -9.16
C THR A 108 17.87 -10.50 -10.22
N LYS A 109 18.17 -11.40 -11.16
CA LYS A 109 19.07 -11.11 -12.29
C LYS A 109 18.52 -10.02 -13.21
N ALA A 110 17.22 -10.08 -13.55
CA ALA A 110 16.58 -9.06 -14.38
C ALA A 110 16.61 -7.67 -13.72
N LYS A 111 16.38 -7.62 -12.41
CA LYS A 111 16.52 -6.39 -11.61
C LYS A 111 17.97 -5.86 -11.67
N HIS A 112 18.94 -6.73 -11.43
CA HIS A 112 20.35 -6.38 -11.50
C HIS A 112 20.71 -5.80 -12.88
N ASN A 113 20.32 -6.45 -13.98
CA ASN A 113 20.62 -6.00 -15.33
C ASN A 113 19.99 -4.63 -15.61
N LYS A 114 18.72 -4.41 -15.24
CA LYS A 114 18.07 -3.10 -15.40
C LYS A 114 18.78 -2.00 -14.62
N MET A 115 19.23 -2.30 -13.40
CA MET A 115 20.02 -1.34 -12.60
C MET A 115 21.37 -1.04 -13.24
N ALA A 116 22.07 -2.07 -13.74
CA ALA A 116 23.35 -1.90 -14.43
C ALA A 116 23.22 -1.04 -15.69
N ASP A 117 22.21 -1.33 -16.54
CA ASP A 117 21.91 -0.56 -17.75
C ASP A 117 21.58 0.91 -17.43
N ALA A 118 20.87 1.15 -16.34
CA ALA A 118 20.54 2.51 -15.89
C ALA A 118 21.76 3.28 -15.40
N LEU A 119 22.64 2.60 -14.64
CA LEU A 119 23.89 3.20 -14.16
C LEU A 119 24.83 3.54 -15.31
N GLU A 120 24.91 2.70 -16.35
CA GLU A 120 25.70 2.97 -17.54
C GLU A 120 25.18 4.21 -18.29
N LYS A 121 23.87 4.29 -18.54
CA LYS A 121 23.24 5.46 -19.14
C LYS A 121 23.43 6.74 -18.31
N MET A 122 23.28 6.62 -16.99
CA MET A 122 23.53 7.74 -16.09
C MET A 122 24.97 8.24 -16.17
N ALA A 123 25.94 7.31 -16.17
CA ALA A 123 27.35 7.68 -16.27
C ALA A 123 27.66 8.42 -17.59
N GLU A 124 27.04 7.99 -18.70
CA GLU A 124 27.14 8.66 -19.99
C GLU A 124 26.57 10.09 -19.93
N MET A 125 25.34 10.27 -19.44
CA MET A 125 24.68 11.58 -19.28
C MET A 125 25.46 12.52 -18.35
N LEU A 126 26.01 11.99 -17.24
CA LEU A 126 26.84 12.76 -16.32
C LEU A 126 28.16 13.20 -16.96
N SER A 127 28.75 12.36 -17.82
CA SER A 127 29.96 12.71 -18.55
C SER A 127 29.78 13.85 -19.59
N GLU A 128 28.55 13.99 -20.07
CA GLU A 128 28.09 15.08 -20.95
C GLU A 128 27.67 16.36 -20.17
N GLY A 129 27.69 16.32 -18.84
CA GLY A 129 27.26 17.45 -17.99
C GLY A 129 25.76 17.56 -17.79
N ASN A 130 24.98 16.57 -18.22
CA ASN A 130 23.51 16.55 -18.16
C ASN A 130 23.00 15.98 -16.82
N THR A 131 23.33 16.61 -15.69
CA THR A 131 23.05 16.11 -14.34
C THR A 131 21.55 15.90 -14.07
N GLU A 132 20.69 16.87 -14.40
CA GLU A 132 19.25 16.79 -14.19
C GLU A 132 18.62 15.65 -15.01
N THR A 133 19.00 15.51 -16.26
CA THR A 133 18.49 14.43 -17.13
C THR A 133 18.94 13.04 -16.63
N ALA A 134 20.17 12.93 -16.12
CA ALA A 134 20.66 11.69 -15.50
C ALA A 134 19.88 11.32 -14.25
N TYR A 135 19.53 12.32 -13.42
CA TYR A 135 18.73 12.12 -12.22
C TYR A 135 17.30 11.69 -12.54
N ASP A 136 16.67 12.29 -13.55
CA ASP A 136 15.33 11.92 -13.99
C ASP A 136 15.28 10.51 -14.58
N GLU A 137 16.27 10.10 -15.37
CA GLU A 137 16.33 8.72 -15.91
C GLU A 137 16.57 7.70 -14.80
N TYR A 138 17.33 8.04 -13.77
CA TYR A 138 17.50 7.19 -12.58
C TYR A 138 16.20 6.99 -11.81
N LYS A 139 15.48 8.07 -11.50
CA LYS A 139 14.16 8.01 -10.88
C LYS A 139 13.19 7.13 -11.67
N LYS A 140 13.12 7.35 -12.97
CA LYS A 140 12.26 6.59 -13.87
C LYS A 140 12.59 5.09 -13.88
N THR A 141 13.89 4.75 -13.86
CA THR A 141 14.34 3.35 -13.84
C THR A 141 14.03 2.69 -12.51
N LEU A 142 14.25 3.37 -11.38
CA LEU A 142 13.87 2.87 -10.05
C LEU A 142 12.36 2.59 -10.01
N TRP A 143 11.57 3.54 -10.47
CA TRP A 143 10.11 3.38 -10.55
C TRP A 143 9.69 2.17 -11.41
N GLN A 144 10.35 1.94 -12.54
CA GLN A 144 10.09 0.77 -13.40
C GLN A 144 10.44 -0.55 -12.70
N ILE A 145 11.59 -0.61 -12.02
CA ILE A 145 12.04 -1.79 -11.28
C ILE A 145 11.04 -2.12 -10.16
N GLU A 146 10.60 -1.13 -9.40
CA GLU A 146 9.63 -1.30 -8.32
C GLU A 146 8.26 -1.78 -8.82
N ASN A 147 7.81 -1.29 -9.97
CA ASN A 147 6.52 -1.66 -10.54
C ASN A 147 6.51 -2.98 -11.32
N ASP A 148 7.66 -3.45 -11.80
CA ASP A 148 7.77 -4.75 -12.51
C ASP A 148 7.85 -5.96 -11.55
N ILE A 149 8.00 -5.72 -10.23
CA ILE A 149 8.22 -6.76 -9.21
C ILE A 149 7.04 -6.83 -8.20
N ILE A 150 5.83 -6.65 -8.67
CA ILE A 150 4.66 -7.00 -7.83
C ILE A 150 4.58 -8.53 -7.84
N GLU A 151 4.89 -9.15 -6.71
CA GLU A 151 4.56 -10.56 -6.50
C GLU A 151 3.05 -10.72 -6.63
N SER A 152 2.59 -11.56 -7.55
CA SER A 152 1.19 -11.93 -7.59
C SER A 152 0.96 -12.92 -6.43
N ASP A 153 0.40 -12.44 -5.32
CA ASP A 153 -0.11 -13.31 -4.27
C ASP A 153 -1.31 -14.07 -4.83
N SER A 154 -1.09 -15.32 -5.24
CA SER A 154 -2.19 -16.22 -5.59
C SER A 154 -2.66 -16.94 -4.33
N ILE A 155 -3.92 -16.75 -3.94
CA ILE A 155 -4.52 -17.41 -2.80
C ILE A 155 -5.44 -18.53 -3.30
N ASP A 156 -5.20 -19.75 -2.85
CA ASP A 156 -6.12 -20.86 -3.06
C ASP A 156 -7.21 -20.79 -1.97
N ILE A 157 -8.42 -20.36 -2.34
CA ILE A 157 -9.54 -20.19 -1.42
C ILE A 157 -10.01 -21.48 -0.73
N THR A 158 -9.53 -22.63 -1.18
CA THR A 158 -9.85 -23.92 -0.55
C THR A 158 -8.92 -24.29 0.60
N LYS A 159 -7.82 -23.54 0.78
CA LYS A 159 -6.80 -23.75 1.83
C LYS A 159 -6.96 -22.78 2.99
N ASP A 160 -6.14 -22.96 4.02
CA ASP A 160 -5.99 -22.07 5.17
C ASP A 160 -7.31 -21.82 5.92
N THR A 161 -8.14 -22.86 6.03
CA THR A 161 -9.48 -22.77 6.64
C THR A 161 -9.42 -22.43 8.13
N GLU A 162 -8.40 -22.89 8.86
CA GLU A 162 -8.24 -22.57 10.28
C GLU A 162 -7.86 -21.11 10.51
N ASP A 163 -6.94 -20.57 9.72
CA ASP A 163 -6.54 -19.16 9.78
C ASP A 163 -7.75 -18.25 9.50
N ARG A 164 -8.62 -18.65 8.57
CA ARG A 164 -9.85 -17.90 8.28
C ARG A 164 -10.88 -17.96 9.42
N LYS A 165 -10.99 -19.10 10.09
CA LYS A 165 -11.83 -19.22 11.29
C LYS A 165 -11.30 -18.32 12.40
N GLN A 166 -9.97 -18.35 12.62
CA GLN A 166 -9.34 -17.49 13.63
C GLN A 166 -9.56 -16.01 13.30
N ALA A 167 -9.34 -15.58 12.06
CA ALA A 167 -9.59 -14.21 11.61
C ALA A 167 -11.06 -13.78 11.79
N TYR A 168 -12.02 -14.69 11.63
CA TYR A 168 -13.43 -14.41 11.93
C TYR A 168 -13.66 -14.22 13.43
N LEU A 169 -13.07 -15.09 14.28
CA LEU A 169 -13.19 -14.99 15.73
C LEU A 169 -12.58 -13.70 16.27
N ASP A 170 -11.44 -13.28 15.71
CA ASP A 170 -10.78 -12.02 16.07
C ASP A 170 -11.66 -10.82 15.71
N ARG A 171 -12.27 -10.81 14.52
CA ARG A 171 -13.26 -9.79 14.13
C ARG A 171 -14.47 -9.75 15.06
N LYS A 172 -14.99 -10.93 15.46
CA LYS A 172 -16.10 -11.03 16.42
C LYS A 172 -15.71 -10.47 17.79
N LYS A 173 -14.51 -10.77 18.28
CA LYS A 173 -13.96 -10.24 19.53
C LYS A 173 -13.80 -8.72 19.49
N ASN A 174 -13.40 -8.16 18.36
CA ASN A 174 -13.17 -6.73 18.15
C ASN A 174 -14.46 -6.00 17.68
N GLN A 175 -15.64 -6.56 17.93
CA GLN A 175 -16.94 -5.95 17.58
C GLN A 175 -17.04 -5.54 16.10
N GLY A 176 -16.44 -6.32 15.21
CA GLY A 176 -16.42 -6.07 13.77
C GLY A 176 -15.39 -5.06 13.30
N MET A 177 -14.55 -4.51 14.17
CA MET A 177 -13.40 -3.69 13.78
C MET A 177 -12.37 -4.54 13.05
N ILE A 178 -11.89 -4.06 11.91
CA ILE A 178 -10.92 -4.77 11.06
C ILE A 178 -9.61 -3.97 10.97
N GLY A 179 -9.73 -2.66 10.75
CA GLY A 179 -8.58 -1.77 10.56
C GLY A 179 -8.29 -0.90 11.78
N ILE A 180 -7.41 0.09 11.61
CA ILE A 180 -7.07 1.07 12.64
C ILE A 180 -8.25 1.97 12.90
N PRO A 181 -8.73 2.11 14.15
CA PRO A 181 -9.88 2.94 14.47
C PRO A 181 -9.61 4.42 14.24
N THR A 182 -10.61 5.14 13.73
CA THR A 182 -10.50 6.59 13.45
C THR A 182 -10.67 7.46 14.71
N GLY A 183 -11.17 6.88 15.81
CA GLY A 183 -11.57 7.62 17.01
C GLY A 183 -12.96 8.26 16.92
N ILE A 184 -13.67 7.99 15.85
CA ILE A 184 -15.04 8.46 15.61
C ILE A 184 -15.95 7.24 15.55
N PRO A 185 -16.60 6.82 16.64
CA PRO A 185 -17.29 5.54 16.74
C PRO A 185 -18.31 5.28 15.61
N HIS A 186 -19.08 6.30 15.24
CA HIS A 186 -20.06 6.18 14.15
C HIS A 186 -19.39 6.02 12.77
N LEU A 187 -18.24 6.65 12.54
CA LEU A 187 -17.47 6.48 11.31
C LEU A 187 -16.80 5.09 11.29
N ASP A 188 -16.29 4.64 12.43
CA ASP A 188 -15.71 3.32 12.60
C ASP A 188 -16.73 2.20 12.38
N TYR A 189 -17.99 2.43 12.80
CA TYR A 189 -19.08 1.51 12.49
C TYR A 189 -19.30 1.34 10.98
N ILE A 190 -19.20 2.44 10.21
CA ILE A 190 -19.38 2.44 8.75
C ILE A 190 -18.15 1.85 8.03
N LEU A 191 -16.92 2.30 8.39
CA LEU A 191 -15.70 1.94 7.70
C LEU A 191 -15.06 0.63 8.19
N LYS A 192 -15.38 0.20 9.42
CA LYS A 192 -14.69 -0.87 10.17
C LYS A 192 -13.22 -0.52 10.46
N GLY A 193 -12.91 0.78 10.62
CA GLY A 193 -11.58 1.34 10.75
C GLY A 193 -10.88 1.58 9.40
N LEU A 194 -9.63 2.03 9.44
CA LEU A 194 -8.76 2.16 8.28
C LEU A 194 -8.11 0.80 8.01
N ILE A 195 -8.63 0.08 7.01
CA ILE A 195 -8.25 -1.29 6.71
C ILE A 195 -6.90 -1.30 5.98
N ASP A 196 -6.06 -2.29 6.27
CA ASP A 196 -4.78 -2.52 5.57
C ASP A 196 -4.97 -2.57 4.06
N GLU A 197 -3.92 -2.17 3.33
CA GLU A 197 -3.90 -2.15 1.87
C GLU A 197 -4.90 -1.17 1.24
N THR A 198 -5.58 -0.32 2.02
CA THR A 198 -6.55 0.65 1.49
C THR A 198 -5.99 2.07 1.39
N LEU A 199 -6.52 2.80 0.42
CA LEU A 199 -6.33 4.24 0.27
C LEU A 199 -7.64 4.94 0.64
N THR A 200 -7.63 5.71 1.73
CA THR A 200 -8.74 6.55 2.15
C THR A 200 -8.45 8.00 1.83
N THR A 201 -9.35 8.66 1.09
CA THR A 201 -9.21 10.05 0.68
C THR A 201 -10.24 10.94 1.35
N VAL A 202 -9.77 11.98 2.04
CA VAL A 202 -10.59 13.04 2.63
C VAL A 202 -10.69 14.21 1.65
N ILE A 203 -11.91 14.60 1.31
CA ILE A 203 -12.18 15.70 0.40
C ILE A 203 -12.94 16.82 1.12
N ALA A 204 -12.54 18.07 0.91
CA ALA A 204 -13.26 19.23 1.38
C ALA A 204 -12.84 20.49 0.64
N THR A 205 -13.65 21.53 0.70
CA THR A 205 -13.25 22.88 0.29
C THR A 205 -12.22 23.47 1.26
N THR A 206 -11.52 24.52 0.85
CA THR A 206 -10.52 25.20 1.69
C THR A 206 -11.16 25.74 2.97
N GLY A 207 -10.46 25.62 4.10
CA GLY A 207 -10.89 26.18 5.39
C GLY A 207 -11.89 25.33 6.18
N VAL A 208 -12.38 24.20 5.67
CA VAL A 208 -13.32 23.30 6.38
C VAL A 208 -12.65 22.55 7.52
N GLY A 209 -11.35 22.25 7.44
CA GLY A 209 -10.63 21.56 8.51
C GLY A 209 -10.03 20.22 8.15
N LYS A 210 -9.70 19.98 6.86
CA LYS A 210 -9.09 18.72 6.37
C LYS A 210 -7.88 18.25 7.20
N THR A 211 -6.91 19.16 7.39
CA THR A 211 -5.70 18.85 8.16
C THR A 211 -6.01 18.44 9.59
N TRP A 212 -6.92 19.17 10.27
CA TRP A 212 -7.33 18.84 11.62
C TRP A 212 -8.04 17.49 11.71
N PHE A 213 -8.78 17.11 10.68
CA PHE A 213 -9.42 15.80 10.60
C PHE A 213 -8.39 14.66 10.47
N LEU A 214 -7.33 14.88 9.68
CA LEU A 214 -6.21 13.93 9.63
C LEU A 214 -5.48 13.87 10.97
N VAL A 215 -5.22 15.01 11.61
CA VAL A 215 -4.58 15.09 12.95
C VAL A 215 -5.42 14.34 13.99
N LEU A 216 -6.74 14.51 13.99
CA LEU A 216 -7.66 13.79 14.89
C LEU A 216 -7.46 12.27 14.78
N ILE A 217 -7.51 11.73 13.57
CA ILE A 217 -7.36 10.30 13.30
C ILE A 217 -5.94 9.82 13.66
N ALA A 218 -4.91 10.56 13.28
CA ALA A 218 -3.51 10.22 13.55
C ALA A 218 -3.20 10.18 15.05
N CYS A 219 -3.64 11.19 15.80
CA CYS A 219 -3.47 11.25 17.25
C CYS A 219 -4.25 10.13 17.96
N TYR A 220 -5.47 9.83 17.52
CA TYR A 220 -6.23 8.73 18.08
C TYR A 220 -5.54 7.38 17.81
N ALA A 221 -5.06 7.15 16.60
CA ALA A 221 -4.30 5.95 16.28
C ALA A 221 -3.05 5.81 17.15
N GLN A 222 -2.30 6.91 17.36
CA GLN A 222 -1.14 6.93 18.25
C GLN A 222 -1.51 6.53 19.69
N LEU A 223 -2.61 7.06 20.24
CA LEU A 223 -3.11 6.70 21.57
C LEU A 223 -3.56 5.23 21.68
N GLN A 224 -3.92 4.60 20.55
CA GLN A 224 -4.24 3.17 20.51
C GLN A 224 -3.00 2.28 20.32
N GLY A 225 -1.79 2.85 20.34
CA GLY A 225 -0.54 2.11 20.23
C GLY A 225 -0.07 1.85 18.80
N TYR A 226 -0.53 2.63 17.82
CA TYR A 226 -0.07 2.53 16.43
C TYR A 226 1.01 3.56 16.14
N LYS A 227 2.09 3.15 15.48
CA LYS A 227 3.12 4.04 14.96
C LYS A 227 2.58 4.79 13.74
N VAL A 228 2.63 6.13 13.75
CA VAL A 228 2.12 6.97 12.69
C VAL A 228 3.24 7.67 11.94
N LEU A 229 3.20 7.65 10.60
CA LEU A 229 4.05 8.48 9.75
C LEU A 229 3.17 9.52 9.05
N PHE A 230 3.42 10.79 9.34
CA PHE A 230 2.60 11.91 8.88
C PHE A 230 3.41 12.82 7.96
N PHE A 231 3.06 12.84 6.68
CA PHE A 231 3.71 13.66 5.67
C PHE A 231 3.05 15.03 5.53
N LEU A 232 3.90 16.06 5.46
CA LEU A 232 3.53 17.45 5.39
C LEU A 232 3.91 18.02 4.02
N THR A 233 2.93 18.61 3.33
CA THR A 233 3.19 19.30 2.06
C THR A 233 2.83 20.79 2.10
N GLU A 234 1.93 21.20 3.04
CA GLU A 234 1.42 22.58 3.12
C GLU A 234 2.03 23.40 4.26
N MET A 235 2.45 22.76 5.36
CA MET A 235 2.87 23.47 6.56
C MET A 235 4.16 22.94 7.16
N SER A 236 4.78 23.75 8.04
CA SER A 236 5.98 23.34 8.76
C SER A 236 5.70 22.29 9.83
N SER A 237 6.70 21.48 10.14
CA SER A 237 6.64 20.47 11.19
C SER A 237 6.34 21.06 12.58
N ASP A 238 6.82 22.28 12.89
CA ASP A 238 6.54 22.93 14.17
C ASP A 238 5.05 23.24 14.34
N ILE A 239 4.40 23.81 13.32
CA ILE A 239 2.95 24.08 13.36
C ILE A 239 2.14 22.78 13.46
N MET A 240 2.57 21.73 12.78
CA MET A 240 1.90 20.44 12.86
C MET A 240 2.09 19.79 14.23
N ARG A 241 3.30 19.86 14.81
CA ARG A 241 3.58 19.40 16.16
C ARG A 241 2.65 20.06 17.18
N ASP A 242 2.53 21.39 17.15
CA ASP A 242 1.63 22.13 18.05
C ASP A 242 0.18 21.64 17.93
N ARG A 243 -0.27 21.32 16.73
CA ARG A 243 -1.62 20.76 16.50
C ARG A 243 -1.78 19.35 17.09
N CYS A 244 -0.79 18.50 16.89
CA CYS A 244 -0.79 17.13 17.43
C CYS A 244 -0.74 17.16 18.97
N GLU A 245 0.11 17.98 19.55
CA GLU A 245 0.21 18.13 21.02
C GLU A 245 -1.11 18.63 21.62
N ALA A 246 -1.72 19.65 21.04
CA ALA A 246 -3.01 20.16 21.53
C ALA A 246 -4.14 19.11 21.38
N MET A 247 -4.14 18.35 20.28
CA MET A 247 -5.11 17.27 20.05
C MET A 247 -4.92 16.12 21.07
N LEU A 248 -3.69 15.67 21.27
CA LEU A 248 -3.37 14.61 22.23
C LEU A 248 -3.68 15.03 23.66
N TYR A 249 -3.35 16.28 24.04
CA TYR A 249 -3.70 16.82 25.36
C TYR A 249 -5.22 16.80 25.55
N GLY A 250 -5.97 17.32 24.59
CA GLY A 250 -7.43 17.33 24.62
C GLY A 250 -8.05 15.95 24.76
N MET A 251 -7.49 14.95 24.09
CA MET A 251 -7.96 13.55 24.16
C MET A 251 -7.62 12.86 25.47
N THR A 252 -6.53 13.20 26.14
CA THR A 252 -6.02 12.51 27.32
C THR A 252 -6.34 13.25 28.63
N HIS A 253 -6.32 14.58 28.63
CA HIS A 253 -6.50 15.43 29.81
C HIS A 253 -7.78 16.28 29.77
N GLY A 254 -8.52 16.26 28.66
CA GLY A 254 -9.74 16.99 28.49
C GLY A 254 -9.59 18.37 27.87
N SER A 255 -10.37 19.35 28.34
CA SER A 255 -10.44 20.66 27.70
C SER A 255 -9.09 21.38 27.60
N PHE A 256 -8.73 21.84 26.41
CA PHE A 256 -7.51 22.58 26.11
C PHE A 256 -7.79 23.70 25.11
N ASP A 257 -7.50 24.95 25.45
CA ASP A 257 -7.74 26.08 24.56
C ASP A 257 -6.55 26.27 23.61
N TYR A 258 -6.70 25.78 22.38
CA TYR A 258 -5.67 25.89 21.34
C TYR A 258 -5.22 27.34 21.05
N ASN A 259 -6.14 28.31 21.15
CA ASN A 259 -5.78 29.71 20.89
C ASN A 259 -4.91 30.28 22.00
N LYS A 260 -5.20 29.96 23.27
CA LYS A 260 -4.34 30.33 24.41
C LYS A 260 -2.98 29.65 24.29
N PHE A 261 -2.95 28.35 24.00
CA PHE A 261 -1.72 27.60 23.79
C PHE A 261 -0.85 28.25 22.72
N LYS A 262 -1.41 28.44 21.52
CA LYS A 262 -0.69 29.04 20.39
C LYS A 262 -0.15 30.45 20.66
N SER A 263 -0.84 31.23 21.48
CA SER A 263 -0.41 32.58 21.85
C SER A 263 0.48 32.65 23.09
N GLY A 264 0.83 31.50 23.71
CA GLY A 264 1.60 31.44 24.96
C GLY A 264 0.89 32.12 26.12
N SER A 265 -0.45 32.06 26.18
CA SER A 265 -1.29 32.72 27.18
C SER A 265 -2.07 31.74 28.07
N LEU A 266 -1.55 30.54 28.25
CA LEU A 266 -2.03 29.60 29.26
C LEU A 266 -1.87 30.23 30.65
N ASN A 267 -2.82 29.98 31.55
CA ASN A 267 -2.64 30.37 32.93
C ASN A 267 -1.61 29.45 33.64
N PRO A 268 -1.07 29.83 34.83
CA PRO A 268 -0.02 29.04 35.48
C PRO A 268 -0.40 27.57 35.75
N GLN A 269 -1.67 27.26 36.00
CA GLN A 269 -2.11 25.88 36.18
C GLN A 269 -2.19 25.13 34.84
N GLU A 270 -2.79 25.74 33.81
CA GLU A 270 -2.85 25.17 32.46
C GLU A 270 -1.44 24.90 31.90
N GLU A 271 -0.46 25.82 32.19
CA GLU A 271 0.94 25.66 31.80
C GLU A 271 1.62 24.48 32.54
N SER A 272 1.42 24.39 33.85
CA SER A 272 1.94 23.29 34.66
C SER A 272 1.41 21.94 34.20
N ASP A 273 0.10 21.84 33.95
CA ASP A 273 -0.57 20.62 33.48
C ASP A 273 -0.07 20.21 32.09
N TYR A 274 0.16 21.21 31.20
CA TYR A 274 0.72 20.95 29.88
C TYR A 274 2.17 20.48 29.95
N PHE A 275 3.01 21.05 30.82
CA PHE A 275 4.38 20.59 31.01
C PHE A 275 4.43 19.16 31.59
N ASP A 276 3.55 18.83 32.54
CA ASP A 276 3.42 17.48 33.06
C ASP A 276 3.00 16.47 31.97
N PHE A 277 2.09 16.87 31.09
CA PHE A 277 1.74 16.07 29.91
C PHE A 277 2.95 15.81 29.00
N LEU A 278 3.79 16.83 28.73
CA LEU A 278 4.99 16.67 27.91
C LEU A 278 6.01 15.73 28.57
N ASP A 279 6.14 15.79 29.90
CA ASP A 279 7.13 15.01 30.62
C ASP A 279 6.69 13.57 30.92
N THR A 280 5.38 13.33 31.08
CA THR A 280 4.86 12.03 31.51
C THR A 280 4.12 11.27 30.44
N THR A 281 3.21 11.93 29.70
CA THR A 281 2.33 11.29 28.73
C THR A 281 3.00 11.12 27.38
N MET A 282 3.60 12.18 26.83
CA MET A 282 4.22 12.15 25.50
C MET A 282 5.28 11.05 25.34
N PRO A 283 6.21 10.83 26.31
CA PRO A 283 7.24 9.79 26.17
C PRO A 283 6.68 8.36 26.22
N SER A 284 5.45 8.17 26.69
CA SER A 284 4.79 6.85 26.78
C SER A 284 4.07 6.43 25.50
N LEU A 285 3.90 7.36 24.55
CA LEU A 285 3.17 7.11 23.31
C LEU A 285 4.06 6.45 22.26
N GLU A 286 3.44 5.67 21.36
CA GLU A 286 4.12 5.21 20.16
C GLU A 286 4.55 6.40 19.28
N PRO A 287 5.62 6.26 18.48
CA PRO A 287 6.12 7.37 17.67
C PRO A 287 5.10 7.88 16.65
N MET A 288 4.92 9.21 16.59
CA MET A 288 4.35 9.91 15.46
C MET A 288 5.47 10.72 14.80
N ILE A 289 5.85 10.33 13.58
CA ILE A 289 6.95 10.94 12.83
C ILE A 289 6.36 11.93 11.84
N LEU A 290 6.78 13.20 11.94
CA LEU A 290 6.42 14.26 11.01
C LEU A 290 7.53 14.42 9.98
N GLU A 291 7.22 14.27 8.70
CA GLU A 291 8.20 14.34 7.62
C GLU A 291 7.66 15.18 6.46
N THR A 292 8.54 15.91 5.76
CA THR A 292 8.16 16.66 4.56
C THR A 292 8.20 15.72 3.35
N ALA A 293 7.07 15.60 2.63
CA ALA A 293 7.01 14.83 1.39
C ALA A 293 7.04 15.76 0.19
N ILE A 294 7.93 15.49 -0.76
CA ILE A 294 8.02 16.18 -2.04
C ILE A 294 7.41 15.32 -3.13
N ASP A 295 7.74 14.04 -3.17
CA ASP A 295 7.32 13.08 -4.19
C ASP A 295 6.91 11.72 -3.57
N VAL A 296 6.34 10.86 -4.40
CA VAL A 296 5.84 9.54 -3.95
C VAL A 296 6.93 8.50 -3.71
N SER A 297 8.11 8.64 -4.32
CA SER A 297 9.27 7.78 -4.05
C SER A 297 9.85 8.05 -2.67
N GLY A 298 9.95 9.33 -2.28
CA GLY A 298 10.36 9.73 -0.95
C GLY A 298 9.41 9.18 0.11
N VAL A 299 8.09 9.27 -0.14
CA VAL A 299 7.07 8.66 0.73
C VAL A 299 7.30 7.15 0.88
N ALA A 300 7.50 6.44 -0.22
CA ALA A 300 7.73 4.99 -0.19
C ALA A 300 9.00 4.61 0.58
N ALA A 301 10.11 5.33 0.35
CA ALA A 301 11.37 5.11 1.05
C ALA A 301 11.25 5.35 2.56
N SER A 302 10.52 6.39 2.96
CA SER A 302 10.29 6.69 4.37
C SER A 302 9.40 5.65 5.05
N ILE A 303 8.38 5.15 4.35
CA ILE A 303 7.55 4.04 4.85
C ILE A 303 8.39 2.79 5.10
N GLU A 304 9.28 2.43 4.18
CA GLU A 304 10.18 1.27 4.34
C GLU A 304 11.17 1.45 5.50
N ARG A 305 11.71 2.67 5.69
CA ARG A 305 12.62 3.00 6.78
C ARG A 305 11.93 2.96 8.13
N GLU A 306 10.75 3.57 8.24
CA GLU A 306 10.06 3.77 9.50
C GLU A 306 9.13 2.63 9.88
N ASN A 307 8.69 1.82 8.92
CA ASN A 307 7.72 0.74 9.10
C ASN A 307 6.51 1.15 9.97
N PRO A 308 5.74 2.19 9.57
CA PRO A 308 4.60 2.68 10.33
C PRO A 308 3.40 1.75 10.22
N ASP A 309 2.43 1.90 11.13
CA ASP A 309 1.14 1.22 11.03
C ASP A 309 0.12 2.04 10.25
N LEU A 310 0.16 3.37 10.38
CA LEU A 310 -0.69 4.31 9.64
C LEU A 310 0.15 5.35 8.92
N ILE A 311 -0.18 5.61 7.65
CA ILE A 311 0.43 6.66 6.85
C ILE A 311 -0.62 7.76 6.59
N CYS A 312 -0.31 8.99 6.98
CA CYS A 312 -1.12 10.18 6.71
C CYS A 312 -0.37 11.13 5.77
N ILE A 313 -1.04 11.70 4.77
CA ILE A 313 -0.45 12.70 3.85
C ILE A 313 -1.37 13.91 3.77
N ASP A 314 -0.93 15.02 4.34
CA ASP A 314 -1.66 16.29 4.31
C ASP A 314 -1.30 17.08 3.05
N GLY A 315 -2.23 17.09 2.06
CA GLY A 315 -2.04 17.79 0.80
C GLY A 315 -1.41 16.94 -0.31
N ALA A 316 -1.84 15.68 -0.49
CA ALA A 316 -1.29 14.80 -1.54
C ALA A 316 -1.31 15.43 -2.96
N TYR A 317 -2.21 16.39 -3.23
CA TYR A 317 -2.30 17.11 -4.50
C TYR A 317 -1.14 18.10 -4.75
N LEU A 318 -0.34 18.41 -3.73
CA LEU A 318 0.86 19.26 -3.83
C LEU A 318 2.13 18.48 -4.13
N MET A 319 2.07 17.16 -4.04
CA MET A 319 3.24 16.31 -4.32
C MET A 319 3.64 16.40 -5.79
N GLU A 320 4.93 16.25 -6.05
CA GLU A 320 5.47 16.16 -7.40
C GLU A 320 5.20 14.78 -8.02
N ASP A 321 4.93 14.78 -9.33
CA ASP A 321 4.83 13.56 -10.13
C ASP A 321 6.16 13.27 -10.81
N GLU A 322 6.76 12.15 -10.50
CA GLU A 322 8.03 11.69 -11.08
C GLU A 322 7.97 11.44 -12.58
N LYS A 323 6.76 11.30 -13.14
CA LYS A 323 6.58 11.18 -14.60
C LYS A 323 6.58 12.53 -15.31
N GLY A 324 6.60 13.63 -14.55
CA GLY A 324 6.63 14.97 -15.10
C GLY A 324 5.36 15.32 -15.89
N ALA A 325 4.19 14.85 -15.45
CA ALA A 325 2.93 15.18 -16.11
C ALA A 325 2.68 16.69 -16.04
N LYS A 326 2.46 17.32 -17.21
CA LYS A 326 2.20 18.75 -17.33
C LYS A 326 0.80 19.15 -16.85
N GLU A 327 -0.14 18.23 -16.98
CA GLU A 327 -1.53 18.46 -16.62
C GLU A 327 -1.80 18.00 -15.18
N ASP A 328 -2.37 18.85 -14.36
CA ASP A 328 -2.66 18.59 -12.95
C ASP A 328 -3.48 17.29 -12.73
N TRP A 329 -4.46 17.02 -13.59
CA TRP A 329 -5.27 15.80 -13.49
C TRP A 329 -4.45 14.52 -13.71
N ALA A 330 -3.47 14.56 -14.63
CA ALA A 330 -2.59 13.44 -14.91
C ALA A 330 -1.62 13.22 -13.75
N ARG A 331 -1.06 14.32 -13.19
CA ARG A 331 -0.20 14.28 -12.01
C ARG A 331 -0.91 13.62 -10.81
N ILE A 332 -2.10 14.06 -10.47
CA ILE A 332 -2.86 13.49 -9.35
C ILE A 332 -3.25 12.04 -9.62
N THR A 333 -3.59 11.70 -10.86
CA THR A 333 -3.84 10.30 -11.25
C THR A 333 -2.62 9.42 -10.99
N HIS A 334 -1.43 9.88 -11.32
CA HIS A 334 -0.20 9.13 -11.07
C HIS A 334 0.08 8.97 -9.58
N ILE A 335 -0.06 10.05 -8.80
CA ILE A 335 0.14 10.06 -7.36
C ILE A 335 -0.82 9.08 -6.67
N THR A 336 -2.14 9.17 -6.93
CA THR A 336 -3.13 8.31 -6.27
C THR A 336 -2.96 6.83 -6.62
N ARG A 337 -2.68 6.51 -7.87
CA ARG A 337 -2.38 5.14 -8.29
C ARG A 337 -1.13 4.58 -7.64
N TYR A 338 -0.09 5.40 -7.52
CA TYR A 338 1.13 4.99 -6.86
C TYR A 338 0.90 4.76 -5.37
N LEU A 339 0.26 5.70 -4.67
CA LEU A 339 -0.07 5.55 -3.25
C LEU A 339 -0.93 4.31 -2.98
N LYS A 340 -1.91 4.00 -3.85
CA LYS A 340 -2.69 2.77 -3.74
C LYS A 340 -1.83 1.51 -3.92
N ARG A 341 -0.83 1.53 -4.82
CA ARG A 341 0.12 0.42 -4.97
C ARG A 341 1.04 0.30 -3.75
N VAL A 342 1.52 1.43 -3.22
CA VAL A 342 2.32 1.45 -1.99
C VAL A 342 1.52 0.84 -0.84
N ALA A 343 0.26 1.26 -0.60
CA ALA A 343 -0.59 0.70 0.43
C ALA A 343 -0.68 -0.83 0.35
N LYS A 344 -0.89 -1.37 -0.86
CA LYS A 344 -0.91 -2.83 -1.11
C LYS A 344 0.44 -3.50 -0.85
N ARG A 345 1.55 -2.88 -1.30
CA ARG A 345 2.89 -3.44 -1.15
C ARG A 345 3.32 -3.52 0.30
N VAL A 346 3.09 -2.46 1.07
CA VAL A 346 3.48 -2.39 2.48
C VAL A 346 2.46 -3.00 3.42
N LYS A 347 1.27 -3.38 2.89
CA LYS A 347 0.13 -3.92 3.65
C LYS A 347 -0.30 -3.02 4.81
N LYS A 348 -0.35 -1.69 4.56
CA LYS A 348 -0.72 -0.68 5.55
C LYS A 348 -1.75 0.29 4.95
N PRO A 349 -2.64 0.89 5.76
CA PRO A 349 -3.58 1.91 5.31
C PRO A 349 -2.88 3.23 5.06
N ILE A 350 -3.31 3.92 3.99
CA ILE A 350 -2.87 5.28 3.67
C ILE A 350 -4.09 6.21 3.70
N LEU A 351 -3.99 7.28 4.49
CA LEU A 351 -4.99 8.34 4.62
C LEU A 351 -4.44 9.62 3.98
N ILE A 352 -5.12 10.13 2.96
CA ILE A 352 -4.73 11.37 2.28
C ILE A 352 -5.85 12.39 2.32
N ASN A 353 -5.52 13.67 2.14
CA ASN A 353 -6.52 14.67 1.83
C ASN A 353 -6.28 15.32 0.46
N THR A 354 -7.36 15.85 -0.11
CA THR A 354 -7.34 16.63 -1.34
C THR A 354 -8.39 17.74 -1.31
N GLN A 355 -8.24 18.68 -2.22
CA GLN A 355 -9.11 19.84 -2.30
C GLN A 355 -10.26 19.62 -3.29
N ALA A 356 -11.49 19.98 -2.89
CA ALA A 356 -12.64 20.05 -3.76
C ALA A 356 -12.80 21.44 -4.38
N ASP A 357 -13.53 21.54 -5.53
CA ASP A 357 -13.85 22.82 -6.15
C ASP A 357 -14.77 23.64 -5.24
N GLN A 358 -14.53 24.95 -5.15
CA GLN A 358 -15.29 25.89 -4.30
C GLN A 358 -16.75 26.08 -4.72
N ARG A 359 -17.14 25.62 -5.93
CA ARG A 359 -18.49 25.77 -6.47
C ARG A 359 -19.53 24.80 -5.88
N THR A 360 -19.12 23.92 -4.98
CA THR A 360 -19.95 22.83 -4.48
C THR A 360 -20.90 23.23 -3.36
N THR A 361 -22.09 22.65 -3.37
CA THR A 361 -23.18 22.93 -2.43
C THR A 361 -22.80 22.58 -0.99
N LYS A 362 -22.95 23.56 -0.12
CA LYS A 362 -22.52 23.55 1.28
C LYS A 362 -23.26 22.53 2.20
N LYS A 363 -24.44 22.02 1.82
CA LYS A 363 -25.30 21.25 2.73
C LYS A 363 -24.96 19.78 2.93
N THR A 364 -24.30 19.14 2.00
CA THR A 364 -23.95 17.70 2.07
C THR A 364 -22.51 17.39 1.77
N GLY A 365 -21.68 18.44 1.65
CA GLY A 365 -20.29 18.35 1.22
C GLY A 365 -20.11 18.07 -0.27
N PRO A 366 -18.87 18.15 -0.77
CA PRO A 366 -18.54 17.84 -2.15
C PRO A 366 -18.93 16.39 -2.50
N ASN A 367 -19.50 16.20 -3.69
CA ASN A 367 -19.72 14.89 -4.27
C ASN A 367 -18.49 14.46 -5.09
N LEU A 368 -18.48 13.20 -5.54
CA LEU A 368 -17.37 12.67 -6.35
C LEU A 368 -17.11 13.50 -7.62
N GLY A 369 -18.16 14.05 -8.25
CA GLY A 369 -18.03 14.91 -9.43
C GLY A 369 -17.47 16.31 -9.17
N ASP A 370 -17.45 16.74 -7.92
CA ASP A 370 -17.00 18.06 -7.48
C ASP A 370 -15.52 18.08 -7.07
N ILE A 371 -14.88 16.92 -7.03
CA ILE A 371 -13.45 16.82 -6.74
C ILE A 371 -12.69 17.35 -7.95
N LYS A 372 -11.87 18.36 -7.75
CA LYS A 372 -10.90 18.79 -8.74
C LYS A 372 -10.06 17.55 -9.12
N TYR A 373 -10.13 17.06 -10.36
CA TYR A 373 -9.49 15.81 -10.81
C TYR A 373 -10.21 14.49 -10.38
N SER A 374 -11.53 14.51 -10.31
CA SER A 374 -12.41 13.53 -9.64
C SER A 374 -12.31 12.08 -10.11
N GLN A 375 -12.06 11.80 -11.39
CA GLN A 375 -12.14 10.43 -11.91
C GLN A 375 -11.06 9.52 -11.31
N ALA A 376 -9.82 9.99 -11.22
CA ALA A 376 -8.72 9.16 -10.72
C ALA A 376 -8.86 8.88 -9.22
N ILE A 377 -9.13 9.92 -8.42
CA ILE A 377 -9.34 9.79 -6.98
C ILE A 377 -10.54 8.86 -6.70
N GLY A 378 -11.62 9.04 -7.48
CA GLY A 378 -12.80 8.20 -7.39
C GLY A 378 -12.55 6.72 -7.72
N GLN A 379 -11.64 6.44 -8.64
CA GLN A 379 -11.28 5.08 -9.04
C GLN A 379 -10.29 4.42 -8.08
N ASP A 380 -9.23 5.15 -7.70
CA ASP A 380 -8.08 4.59 -7.00
C ASP A 380 -8.30 4.48 -5.48
N SER A 381 -9.10 5.39 -4.87
CA SER A 381 -9.44 5.33 -3.44
C SER A 381 -10.43 4.21 -3.13
N ASP A 382 -10.24 3.53 -2.03
CA ASP A 382 -11.19 2.53 -1.50
C ASP A 382 -12.30 3.21 -0.73
N ASN A 383 -11.95 4.24 0.08
CA ASN A 383 -12.89 5.05 0.81
C ASN A 383 -12.73 6.53 0.45
N ILE A 384 -13.85 7.26 0.38
CA ILE A 384 -13.85 8.71 0.16
C ILE A 384 -14.76 9.36 1.20
N LEU A 385 -14.15 10.22 2.01
CA LEU A 385 -14.80 10.98 3.08
C LEU A 385 -14.92 12.44 2.66
N SER A 386 -16.11 12.99 2.67
CA SER A 386 -16.38 14.37 2.31
C SER A 386 -16.70 15.17 3.58
N LEU A 387 -15.86 16.16 3.89
CA LEU A 387 -16.09 17.07 5.01
C LEU A 387 -16.87 18.29 4.55
N PHE A 388 -17.80 18.74 5.40
CA PHE A 388 -18.60 19.94 5.11
C PHE A 388 -19.01 20.65 6.40
N ARG A 389 -19.20 21.97 6.27
CA ARG A 389 -19.75 22.85 7.30
C ARG A 389 -20.58 23.92 6.61
N ASP A 390 -21.79 24.16 7.06
CA ASP A 390 -22.57 25.33 6.72
C ASP A 390 -22.51 26.39 7.83
N GLU A 391 -23.24 27.49 7.67
CA GLU A 391 -23.20 28.60 8.63
C GLU A 391 -23.77 28.21 9.99
N VAL A 392 -24.77 27.31 10.02
CA VAL A 392 -25.39 26.80 11.25
C VAL A 392 -24.40 25.91 11.99
N MET A 393 -23.80 24.96 11.28
CA MET A 393 -22.78 24.07 11.85
C MET A 393 -21.55 24.80 12.36
N ILE A 394 -21.16 25.92 11.70
CA ILE A 394 -20.07 26.77 12.19
C ILE A 394 -20.47 27.44 13.52
N ALA A 395 -21.69 27.95 13.63
CA ALA A 395 -22.19 28.59 14.86
C ALA A 395 -22.31 27.57 15.99
N ASP A 396 -22.78 26.37 15.69
CA ASP A 396 -22.97 25.28 16.65
C ASP A 396 -21.67 24.49 16.94
N LYS A 397 -20.54 24.87 16.30
CA LYS A 397 -19.24 24.17 16.40
C LYS A 397 -19.33 22.70 15.99
N GLU A 398 -19.93 22.46 14.86
CA GLU A 398 -20.11 21.13 14.29
C GLU A 398 -19.38 20.99 12.96
N MET A 399 -19.11 19.75 12.57
CA MET A 399 -18.64 19.35 11.24
C MET A 399 -19.33 18.06 10.79
N GLY A 400 -19.74 18.04 9.52
CA GLY A 400 -20.29 16.84 8.89
C GLY A 400 -19.20 16.09 8.14
N VAL A 401 -19.23 14.75 8.25
CA VAL A 401 -18.44 13.79 7.50
C VAL A 401 -19.38 12.88 6.74
N SER A 402 -19.36 12.92 5.42
CA SER A 402 -20.18 12.05 4.56
C SER A 402 -19.27 11.03 3.86
N VAL A 403 -19.56 9.74 4.04
CA VAL A 403 -18.90 8.65 3.34
C VAL A 403 -19.47 8.56 1.93
N LYS A 404 -18.72 9.03 0.94
CA LYS A 404 -19.15 9.08 -0.48
C LYS A 404 -18.77 7.82 -1.26
N LYS A 405 -17.77 7.10 -0.79
CA LYS A 405 -17.37 5.79 -1.29
C LYS A 405 -16.89 4.93 -0.14
N ASN A 406 -17.32 3.69 -0.11
CA ASN A 406 -16.83 2.65 0.80
C ASN A 406 -16.87 1.33 0.03
N ARG A 407 -15.70 0.77 -0.27
CA ARG A 407 -15.59 -0.45 -1.09
C ARG A 407 -16.05 -1.69 -0.33
N GLU A 408 -15.87 -1.69 0.99
CA GLU A 408 -16.11 -2.85 1.85
C GLU A 408 -17.39 -2.71 2.71
N GLY A 409 -18.16 -1.62 2.53
CA GLY A 409 -19.30 -1.39 3.42
C GLY A 409 -20.33 -0.40 2.88
N THR A 410 -21.12 0.13 3.81
CA THR A 410 -22.22 1.06 3.52
C THR A 410 -21.73 2.51 3.41
N LEU A 411 -22.59 3.36 2.85
CA LEU A 411 -22.43 4.80 2.90
C LEU A 411 -23.15 5.32 4.14
N GLY A 412 -22.75 6.52 4.58
CA GLY A 412 -23.39 7.15 5.73
C GLY A 412 -22.90 8.58 5.94
N LYS A 413 -23.44 9.22 6.96
CA LYS A 413 -23.09 10.58 7.35
C LYS A 413 -22.98 10.65 8.87
N VAL A 414 -21.96 11.34 9.34
CA VAL A 414 -21.67 11.53 10.76
C VAL A 414 -21.52 13.01 11.04
N ILE A 415 -22.07 13.47 12.18
CA ILE A 415 -21.86 14.84 12.67
C ILE A 415 -20.95 14.78 13.89
N LEU A 416 -19.96 15.66 13.91
CA LEU A 416 -18.96 15.78 14.97
C LEU A 416 -19.08 17.12 15.66
N ASN A 417 -18.79 17.17 16.96
CA ASN A 417 -18.32 18.38 17.60
C ASN A 417 -17.04 18.87 16.90
N TRP A 418 -16.89 20.18 16.74
CA TRP A 418 -15.71 20.76 16.09
C TRP A 418 -15.26 22.02 16.82
N ASP A 419 -14.81 21.84 18.07
CA ASP A 419 -14.50 22.93 19.01
C ASP A 419 -13.02 22.99 19.40
N PHE A 420 -12.30 23.96 18.88
CA PHE A 420 -10.89 24.20 19.18
C PHE A 420 -10.64 24.88 20.54
N LYS A 421 -11.68 25.35 21.20
CA LYS A 421 -11.56 25.94 22.54
C LYS A 421 -11.48 24.85 23.61
N THR A 422 -12.15 23.74 23.37
CA THR A 422 -12.17 22.61 24.29
C THR A 422 -11.52 21.36 23.74
N MET A 423 -11.00 21.43 22.52
CA MET A 423 -10.46 20.27 21.77
C MET A 423 -11.44 19.10 21.72
N ASN A 424 -12.74 19.39 21.62
CA ASN A 424 -13.78 18.39 21.53
C ASN A 424 -14.12 18.10 20.06
N PHE A 425 -13.88 16.89 19.62
CA PHE A 425 -14.13 16.36 18.28
C PHE A 425 -14.93 15.06 18.30
N SER A 426 -15.69 14.82 19.38
CA SER A 426 -16.51 13.62 19.51
C SER A 426 -17.68 13.59 18.53
N SER A 427 -18.11 12.40 18.11
CA SER A 427 -19.29 12.26 17.26
C SER A 427 -20.58 12.51 18.04
N ILE A 428 -21.50 13.29 17.45
CA ILE A 428 -22.78 13.65 18.05
C ILE A 428 -23.89 12.74 17.51
N TYR A 429 -23.90 12.53 16.17
CA TYR A 429 -24.98 11.87 15.48
C TYR A 429 -24.52 11.15 14.22
N SER A 430 -25.24 10.07 13.83
CA SER A 430 -25.10 9.37 12.56
C SER A 430 -26.47 9.17 11.90
N GLU A 431 -26.59 9.44 10.61
CA GLU A 431 -27.83 9.13 9.85
C GLU A 431 -28.05 7.62 9.67
N THR A 432 -27.11 6.79 10.06
CA THR A 432 -27.28 5.33 10.15
C THR A 432 -27.92 4.89 11.46
N ASP A 433 -28.22 5.82 12.40
CA ASP A 433 -28.96 5.56 13.61
C ASP A 433 -30.50 5.42 13.40
N SER A 434 -30.92 4.62 12.46
CA SER A 434 -31.97 3.69 12.76
C SER A 434 -31.36 2.74 13.80
N LYS A 435 -31.76 2.81 15.07
CA LYS A 435 -31.26 2.05 16.22
C LYS A 435 -30.59 0.75 15.82
N PRO A 436 -29.46 0.34 16.45
CA PRO A 436 -29.09 -1.06 16.42
C PRO A 436 -30.33 -1.79 16.87
N GLN A 437 -30.97 -2.52 16.00
CA GLN A 437 -31.93 -3.50 16.41
C GLN A 437 -31.14 -4.45 17.33
N GLU A 438 -31.45 -4.38 18.61
CA GLU A 438 -31.38 -5.48 19.54
C GLU A 438 -32.32 -6.55 19.02
N ASP A 439 -31.92 -7.27 17.98
CA ASP A 439 -32.58 -8.44 17.45
C ASP A 439 -31.53 -9.46 17.08
N PHE A 440 -30.86 -9.96 18.13
CA PHE A 440 -30.46 -11.35 18.16
C PHE A 440 -31.34 -12.06 19.19
N GLU A 441 -32.63 -12.10 18.96
CA GLU A 441 -33.42 -13.19 19.42
C GLU A 441 -33.01 -14.44 18.65
N GLU A 442 -32.51 -15.41 19.40
CA GLU A 442 -32.31 -16.77 18.95
C GLU A 442 -33.63 -17.32 18.41
N GLU A 443 -33.92 -17.19 17.14
CA GLU A 443 -34.82 -18.09 16.46
C GLU A 443 -34.05 -19.34 16.08
N GLU A 444 -34.12 -20.36 16.94
CA GLU A 444 -34.04 -21.74 16.52
C GLU A 444 -35.09 -21.94 15.41
N ASN A 445 -34.67 -21.94 14.19
CA ASN A 445 -35.47 -22.46 13.09
C ASN A 445 -34.69 -23.57 12.39
N ASP A 446 -34.99 -24.80 12.88
CA ASP A 446 -34.92 -26.02 12.11
C ASP A 446 -35.63 -25.80 10.76
N SER A 447 -34.88 -25.64 9.69
CA SER A 447 -35.32 -26.05 8.37
C SER A 447 -34.10 -26.42 7.53
N ILE A 448 -33.74 -27.67 7.67
CA ILE A 448 -32.99 -28.44 6.69
C ILE A 448 -33.79 -28.38 5.40
N ILE A 449 -33.41 -27.52 4.47
CA ILE A 449 -33.85 -27.64 3.07
C ILE A 449 -33.00 -28.73 2.44
N GLY A 450 -33.67 -29.87 2.20
CA GLY A 450 -33.12 -31.01 1.48
C GLY A 450 -32.73 -30.59 0.05
N MET A 451 -31.52 -30.98 -0.33
CA MET A 451 -31.15 -31.14 -1.72
C MET A 451 -31.87 -32.35 -2.26
N GLU A 452 -32.96 -32.16 -2.96
CA GLU A 452 -33.51 -33.15 -3.86
C GLU A 452 -33.37 -32.66 -5.32
N ASP A 453 -32.65 -33.47 -6.06
CA ASP A 453 -32.74 -33.80 -7.49
C ASP A 453 -32.88 -32.69 -8.53
N TYR A 454 -31.77 -32.42 -9.24
CA TYR A 454 -31.78 -32.11 -10.67
C TYR A 454 -31.04 -33.19 -11.43
N ASN A 455 -31.80 -34.24 -11.79
CA ASN A 455 -31.57 -35.10 -12.96
C ASN A 455 -32.87 -35.05 -13.78
N GLU A 456 -32.84 -34.27 -14.87
CA GLU A 456 -33.39 -34.62 -16.19
C GLU A 456 -32.92 -33.59 -17.24
#